data_4773a0c0ee9c64a8a23c3a8548d33fc0
#
_entry.id   4773a0c0ee9c64a8a23c3a8548d33fc0
#
_cell.length_a   1.000
_cell.length_b   1.000
_cell.length_c   1.000
_cell.angle_alpha   90.00
_cell.angle_beta   90.00
_cell.angle_gamma   90.00
#
_symmetry.space_group_name_H-M   'P 1'
#
loop_
_entity.id
_entity.type
_entity.pdbx_description
1 polymer ?
#
loop_
_entity_poly.entity_id
_entity_poly.type
_entity_poly.pdbx_seq_one_letter_code
_entity_poly.pdbx_strand_id
1 'polypeptide(L)'
;MVYNQKEALRLSQKIDKNGNLTQQAFTDTIETMKSFAYMCKLYHADRIIAVATAAIRNAGNGAELTRLVQRETDINLHIITGNTEAYISYLGVINTLPYHSGIIFDLGGGSTELILFQDRKILESVSVPIGAVNTTALFNTRNTVSS
;
A
#
# COMPACT_ATOMS: atom_id res chain seq x y z
N MET A 1 -10.00 -16.86 -8.07
CA MET A 1 -10.15 -15.36 -8.10
C MET A 1 -11.40 -15.05 -8.89
N VAL A 2 -12.36 -14.35 -8.29
CA VAL A 2 -13.64 -14.00 -8.94
C VAL A 2 -13.53 -12.69 -9.72
N TYR A 3 -12.82 -11.72 -9.15
CA TYR A 3 -12.67 -10.38 -9.72
C TYR A 3 -11.35 -9.73 -9.25
N ASN A 4 -10.73 -8.93 -10.11
CA ASN A 4 -9.55 -8.14 -9.80
C ASN A 4 -9.67 -6.76 -10.47
N GLN A 5 -9.55 -5.72 -9.67
CA GLN A 5 -9.55 -4.33 -10.13
C GLN A 5 -8.39 -3.58 -9.49
N LYS A 6 -7.77 -2.68 -10.25
CA LYS A 6 -6.68 -1.83 -9.78
C LYS A 6 -6.95 -0.38 -10.16
N GLU A 7 -6.93 0.50 -9.16
CA GLU A 7 -7.02 1.95 -9.34
C GLU A 7 -5.71 2.62 -8.91
N ALA A 8 -5.14 3.43 -9.79
CA ALA A 8 -3.84 4.06 -9.57
C ALA A 8 -4.01 5.45 -8.93
N LEU A 9 -4.27 5.52 -7.64
CA LEU A 9 -4.50 6.79 -6.92
C LEU A 9 -3.22 7.62 -6.74
N ARG A 10 -2.04 6.98 -6.71
CA ARG A 10 -0.73 7.62 -6.53
C ARG A 10 -0.68 8.55 -5.32
N LEU A 11 -1.20 8.11 -4.17
CA LEU A 11 -1.36 8.93 -2.97
C LEU A 11 -0.06 9.56 -2.50
N SER A 12 1.08 8.89 -2.67
CA SER A 12 2.40 9.46 -2.33
C SER A 12 2.73 10.76 -3.09
N GLN A 13 2.11 11.01 -4.26
CA GLN A 13 2.26 12.26 -5.01
C GLN A 13 1.28 13.36 -4.57
N LYS A 14 0.31 13.01 -3.74
CA LYS A 14 -0.75 13.90 -3.25
C LYS A 14 -0.56 14.24 -1.77
N ILE A 15 0.71 14.26 -1.33
CA ILE A 15 1.12 14.73 0.00
C ILE A 15 1.60 16.17 -0.15
N ASP A 16 1.09 17.06 0.69
CA ASP A 16 1.46 18.46 0.71
C ASP A 16 2.82 18.69 1.42
N LYS A 17 3.29 19.94 1.43
CA LYS A 17 4.56 20.35 2.07
C LYS A 17 4.58 20.15 3.59
N ASN A 18 3.42 19.95 4.21
CA ASN A 18 3.28 19.73 5.65
C ASN A 18 3.21 18.21 5.99
N GLY A 19 3.33 17.33 4.99
CA GLY A 19 3.25 15.89 5.17
C GLY A 19 1.81 15.36 5.26
N ASN A 20 0.81 16.13 4.83
CA ASN A 20 -0.59 15.73 4.85
C ASN A 20 -1.08 15.33 3.46
N LEU A 21 -1.98 14.37 3.40
CA LEU A 21 -2.76 14.09 2.19
C LEU A 21 -3.62 15.28 1.83
N THR A 22 -3.62 15.65 0.54
CA THR A 22 -4.43 16.75 0.03
C THR A 22 -5.92 16.41 0.02
N GLN A 23 -6.78 17.43 -0.06
CA GLN A 23 -8.23 17.22 -0.21
C GLN A 23 -8.58 16.35 -1.43
N GLN A 24 -7.83 16.49 -2.53
CA GLN A 24 -8.01 15.65 -3.71
C GLN A 24 -7.69 14.17 -3.41
N ALA A 25 -6.64 13.88 -2.60
CA ALA A 25 -6.35 12.52 -2.17
C ALA A 25 -7.51 11.91 -1.37
N PHE A 26 -8.14 12.70 -0.49
CA PHE A 26 -9.32 12.25 0.26
C PHE A 26 -10.48 11.91 -0.69
N THR A 27 -10.84 12.84 -1.57
CA THR A 27 -11.94 12.64 -2.53
C THR A 27 -11.72 11.38 -3.36
N ASP A 28 -10.56 11.26 -4.01
CA ASP A 28 -10.25 10.12 -4.88
C ASP A 28 -10.26 8.79 -4.12
N THR A 29 -9.73 8.79 -2.88
CA THR A 29 -9.74 7.58 -2.06
C THR A 29 -11.15 7.16 -1.70
N ILE A 30 -12.01 8.10 -1.29
CA ILE A 30 -13.38 7.80 -0.91
C ILE A 30 -14.19 7.29 -2.11
N GLU A 31 -14.06 7.93 -3.27
CA GLU A 31 -14.75 7.49 -4.49
C GLU A 31 -14.33 6.06 -4.88
N THR A 32 -13.03 5.79 -4.83
CA THR A 32 -12.50 4.45 -5.10
C THR A 32 -13.00 3.43 -4.08
N MET A 33 -13.00 3.77 -2.79
CA MET A 33 -13.49 2.88 -1.75
C MET A 33 -14.99 2.63 -1.85
N LYS A 34 -15.80 3.62 -2.27
CA LYS A 34 -17.22 3.43 -2.59
C LYS A 34 -17.42 2.45 -3.75
N SER A 35 -16.60 2.56 -4.79
CA SER A 35 -16.61 1.61 -5.91
C SER A 35 -16.28 0.19 -5.43
N PHE A 36 -15.24 0.01 -4.62
CA PHE A 36 -14.88 -1.30 -4.07
C PHE A 36 -15.95 -1.85 -3.12
N ALA A 37 -16.56 -1.02 -2.27
CA ALA A 37 -17.67 -1.42 -1.42
C ALA A 37 -18.86 -1.94 -2.24
N TYR A 38 -19.18 -1.24 -3.33
CA TYR A 38 -20.23 -1.68 -4.26
C TYR A 38 -19.90 -3.04 -4.89
N MET A 39 -18.65 -3.24 -5.34
CA MET A 39 -18.22 -4.52 -5.91
C MET A 39 -18.25 -5.66 -4.87
N CYS A 40 -17.80 -5.41 -3.64
CA CYS A 40 -17.90 -6.39 -2.55
C CYS A 40 -19.36 -6.82 -2.32
N LYS A 41 -20.29 -5.87 -2.33
CA LYS A 41 -21.71 -6.16 -2.20
C LYS A 41 -22.28 -6.93 -3.40
N LEU A 42 -21.90 -6.54 -4.62
CA LEU A 42 -22.32 -7.19 -5.86
C LEU A 42 -21.88 -8.67 -5.91
N TYR A 43 -20.67 -8.96 -5.43
CA TYR A 43 -20.12 -10.32 -5.37
C TYR A 43 -20.43 -11.06 -4.07
N HIS A 44 -21.31 -10.51 -3.22
CA HIS A 44 -21.72 -11.13 -1.94
C HIS A 44 -20.53 -11.53 -1.07
N ALA A 45 -19.55 -10.62 -0.94
CA ALA A 45 -18.38 -10.89 -0.10
C ALA A 45 -18.78 -11.03 1.38
N ASP A 46 -18.50 -12.17 1.98
CA ASP A 46 -18.79 -12.42 3.41
C ASP A 46 -17.88 -11.62 4.34
N ARG A 47 -16.69 -11.25 3.85
CA ARG A 47 -15.69 -10.53 4.64
C ARG A 47 -14.89 -9.59 3.77
N ILE A 48 -14.65 -8.38 4.28
CA ILE A 48 -13.78 -7.38 3.66
C ILE A 48 -12.58 -7.16 4.57
N ILE A 49 -11.38 -7.26 4.00
CA ILE A 49 -10.11 -6.91 4.66
C ILE A 49 -9.50 -5.78 3.85
N ALA A 50 -9.44 -4.58 4.44
CA ALA A 50 -8.86 -3.41 3.80
C ALA A 50 -7.67 -2.90 4.62
N VAL A 51 -6.54 -2.71 3.96
CA VAL A 51 -5.31 -2.23 4.59
C VAL A 51 -4.77 -1.00 3.86
N ALA A 52 -4.18 -0.10 4.63
CA ALA A 52 -3.47 1.07 4.13
C ALA A 52 -1.99 0.99 4.52
N THR A 53 -1.13 1.36 3.58
CA THR A 53 0.32 1.25 3.72
C THR A 53 1.00 2.63 3.69
N ALA A 54 2.24 2.72 3.25
CA ALA A 54 3.16 3.84 3.41
C ALA A 54 2.54 5.23 3.18
N ALA A 55 1.78 5.45 2.11
CA ALA A 55 1.25 6.79 1.79
C ALA A 55 0.28 7.32 2.86
N ILE A 56 -0.61 6.45 3.36
CA ILE A 56 -1.58 6.81 4.40
C ILE A 56 -0.94 6.70 5.79
N ARG A 57 -0.10 5.69 6.01
CA ARG A 57 0.63 5.48 7.27
C ARG A 57 1.49 6.68 7.66
N ASN A 58 2.20 7.25 6.69
CA ASN A 58 3.16 8.32 6.93
C ASN A 58 2.54 9.73 6.85
N ALA A 59 1.28 9.84 6.43
CA ALA A 59 0.59 11.12 6.36
C ALA A 59 0.08 11.57 7.73
N GLY A 60 0.28 12.85 8.08
CA GLY A 60 -0.17 13.42 9.34
C GLY A 60 -1.69 13.32 9.57
N ASN A 61 -2.47 13.32 8.48
CA ASN A 61 -3.92 13.18 8.51
C ASN A 61 -4.43 11.80 8.02
N GLY A 62 -3.55 10.79 7.98
CA GLY A 62 -3.93 9.44 7.53
C GLY A 62 -5.05 8.81 8.35
N ALA A 63 -5.03 9.00 9.68
CA ALA A 63 -6.09 8.50 10.56
C ALA A 63 -7.44 9.20 10.33
N GLU A 64 -7.45 10.44 9.87
CA GLU A 64 -8.68 11.15 9.49
C GLU A 64 -9.28 10.52 8.23
N LEU A 65 -8.45 10.23 7.23
CA LEU A 65 -8.89 9.55 6.02
C LEU A 65 -9.51 8.18 6.32
N THR A 66 -8.89 7.37 7.19
CA THR A 66 -9.46 6.05 7.53
C THR A 66 -10.81 6.13 8.21
N ARG A 67 -11.00 7.11 9.12
CA ARG A 67 -12.31 7.37 9.75
C ARG A 67 -13.36 7.81 8.72
N LEU A 68 -12.96 8.63 7.77
CA LEU A 68 -13.86 9.11 6.72
C LEU A 68 -14.26 7.96 5.78
N VAL A 69 -13.31 7.10 5.38
CA VAL A 69 -13.59 5.89 4.60
C VAL A 69 -14.60 4.99 5.34
N GLN A 70 -14.39 4.74 6.62
CA GLN A 70 -15.32 3.94 7.43
C GLN A 70 -16.73 4.53 7.42
N ARG A 71 -16.86 5.84 7.64
CA ARG A 71 -18.15 6.53 7.66
C ARG A 71 -18.87 6.45 6.32
N GLU A 72 -18.15 6.61 5.21
CA GLU A 72 -18.71 6.73 3.88
C GLU A 72 -18.96 5.37 3.19
N THR A 73 -18.32 4.29 3.64
CA THR A 73 -18.34 2.99 2.94
C THR A 73 -18.64 1.79 3.83
N ASP A 74 -18.67 1.99 5.16
CA ASP A 74 -18.72 0.94 6.18
C ASP A 74 -17.53 -0.06 6.12
N ILE A 75 -16.45 0.32 5.41
CA ILE A 75 -15.22 -0.47 5.35
C ILE A 75 -14.22 0.06 6.36
N ASN A 76 -13.77 -0.80 7.27
CA ASN A 76 -12.70 -0.48 8.20
C ASN A 76 -11.33 -0.60 7.51
N LEU A 77 -10.72 0.57 7.20
CA LEU A 77 -9.40 0.64 6.58
C LEU A 77 -8.30 0.66 7.64
N HIS A 78 -7.58 -0.44 7.79
CA HIS A 78 -6.52 -0.61 8.79
C HIS A 78 -5.18 -0.09 8.29
N ILE A 79 -4.58 0.87 8.99
CA ILE A 79 -3.19 1.28 8.74
C ILE A 79 -2.27 0.22 9.33
N ILE A 80 -1.48 -0.45 8.49
CA ILE A 80 -0.53 -1.46 8.92
C ILE A 80 0.89 -0.90 9.02
N THR A 81 1.69 -1.49 9.92
CA THR A 81 3.12 -1.14 10.06
C THR A 81 3.93 -1.67 8.88
N GLY A 82 5.13 -1.10 8.65
CA GLY A 82 6.05 -1.63 7.63
C GLY A 82 6.43 -3.09 7.87
N ASN A 83 6.61 -3.49 9.14
CA ASN A 83 6.89 -4.89 9.47
C ASN A 83 5.71 -5.82 9.14
N THR A 84 4.49 -5.38 9.36
CA THR A 84 3.28 -6.14 8.99
C THR A 84 3.17 -6.24 7.46
N GLU A 85 3.46 -5.15 6.74
CA GLU A 85 3.49 -5.10 5.27
C GLU A 85 4.53 -6.10 4.74
N ALA A 86 5.77 -6.07 5.24
CA ALA A 86 6.83 -7.01 4.90
C ALA A 86 6.42 -8.48 5.18
N TYR A 87 5.79 -8.73 6.32
CA TYR A 87 5.31 -10.07 6.66
C TYR A 87 4.23 -10.58 5.68
N ILE A 88 3.29 -9.71 5.27
CA ILE A 88 2.25 -10.07 4.29
C ILE A 88 2.88 -10.34 2.92
N SER A 89 3.84 -9.52 2.48
CA SER A 89 4.59 -9.73 1.24
C SER A 89 5.35 -11.05 1.26
N TYR A 90 6.01 -11.37 2.38
CA TYR A 90 6.65 -12.66 2.59
C TYR A 90 5.65 -13.81 2.45
N LEU A 91 4.49 -13.76 3.10
CA LEU A 91 3.47 -14.78 2.98
C LEU A 91 3.00 -14.97 1.55
N GLY A 92 2.86 -13.89 0.79
CA GLY A 92 2.49 -13.94 -0.64
C GLY A 92 3.51 -14.72 -1.45
N VAL A 93 4.81 -14.45 -1.26
CA VAL A 93 5.89 -15.11 -1.99
C VAL A 93 6.06 -16.55 -1.56
N ILE A 94 6.14 -16.82 -0.24
CA ILE A 94 6.45 -18.16 0.28
C ILE A 94 5.33 -19.19 0.00
N ASN A 95 4.09 -18.74 -0.12
CA ASN A 95 2.97 -19.60 -0.47
C ASN A 95 2.79 -19.80 -1.99
N THR A 96 3.50 -19.02 -2.81
CA THR A 96 3.37 -19.06 -4.26
C THR A 96 4.58 -19.73 -4.91
N LEU A 97 5.78 -19.53 -4.34
CA LEU A 97 7.05 -20.00 -4.90
C LEU A 97 7.69 -21.08 -4.02
N PRO A 98 8.31 -22.11 -4.60
CA PRO A 98 8.88 -23.24 -3.88
C PRO A 98 10.30 -22.99 -3.34
N TYR A 99 10.70 -21.72 -3.16
CA TYR A 99 12.04 -21.40 -2.65
C TYR A 99 12.12 -21.56 -1.14
N HIS A 100 13.24 -22.11 -0.67
CA HIS A 100 13.51 -22.29 0.76
C HIS A 100 14.24 -21.11 1.40
N SER A 101 15.09 -20.42 0.64
CA SER A 101 15.88 -19.30 1.13
C SER A 101 16.04 -18.23 0.06
N GLY A 102 16.19 -16.98 0.48
CA GLY A 102 16.37 -15.87 -0.46
C GLY A 102 16.11 -14.50 0.16
N ILE A 103 16.10 -13.51 -0.71
CA ILE A 103 15.74 -12.14 -0.37
C ILE A 103 14.52 -11.74 -1.21
N ILE A 104 13.51 -11.17 -0.57
CA ILE A 104 12.34 -10.59 -1.22
C ILE A 104 12.51 -9.09 -1.23
N PHE A 105 12.29 -8.49 -2.40
CA PHE A 105 12.16 -7.05 -2.60
C PHE A 105 10.72 -6.75 -3.00
N ASP A 106 9.99 -6.06 -2.15
CA ASP A 106 8.66 -5.55 -2.48
C ASP A 106 8.73 -4.04 -2.68
N LEU A 107 8.84 -3.62 -3.94
CA LEU A 107 8.96 -2.21 -4.31
C LEU A 107 7.57 -1.58 -4.45
N GLY A 108 7.12 -0.93 -3.40
CA GLY A 108 5.88 -0.15 -3.40
C GLY A 108 6.02 1.26 -4.00
N GLY A 109 4.95 2.05 -3.92
CA GLY A 109 4.97 3.44 -4.37
C GLY A 109 5.68 4.39 -3.40
N GLY A 110 5.56 4.16 -2.11
CA GLY A 110 6.08 5.03 -1.04
C GLY A 110 7.09 4.35 -0.11
N SER A 111 7.22 3.03 -0.15
CA SER A 111 8.18 2.25 0.63
C SER A 111 8.71 1.08 -0.19
N THR A 112 9.76 0.46 0.33
CA THR A 112 10.30 -0.82 -0.16
C THR A 112 10.54 -1.72 1.04
N GLU A 113 9.98 -2.91 0.99
CA GLU A 113 10.20 -3.94 1.98
C GLU A 113 11.30 -4.90 1.50
N LEU A 114 12.30 -5.11 2.36
CA LEU A 114 13.39 -6.06 2.17
C LEU A 114 13.23 -7.16 3.20
N ILE A 115 13.13 -8.41 2.76
CA ILE A 115 12.90 -9.56 3.64
C ILE A 115 13.92 -10.64 3.32
N LEU A 116 14.80 -10.92 4.27
CA LEU A 116 15.70 -12.07 4.23
C LEU A 116 15.01 -13.27 4.86
N PHE A 117 14.99 -14.40 4.17
CA PHE A 117 14.43 -15.65 4.71
C PHE A 117 15.33 -16.84 4.43
N GLN A 118 15.31 -17.80 5.33
CA GLN A 118 16.01 -19.07 5.24
C GLN A 118 15.13 -20.18 5.82
N ASP A 119 15.15 -21.35 5.18
CA ASP A 119 14.35 -22.51 5.55
C ASP A 119 12.85 -22.17 5.73
N ARG A 120 12.36 -21.29 4.85
CA ARG A 120 10.98 -20.76 4.85
C ARG A 120 10.62 -20.06 6.17
N LYS A 121 11.59 -19.38 6.80
CA LYS A 121 11.41 -18.54 7.98
C LYS A 121 12.09 -17.20 7.76
N ILE A 122 11.43 -16.12 8.16
CA ILE A 122 12.04 -14.78 8.13
C ILE A 122 13.18 -14.76 9.14
N LEU A 123 14.34 -14.35 8.67
CA LEU A 123 15.50 -14.03 9.53
C LEU A 123 15.46 -12.56 9.89
N GLU A 124 15.22 -11.69 8.92
CA GLU A 124 15.19 -10.25 9.12
C GLU A 124 14.29 -9.58 8.07
N SER A 125 13.68 -8.48 8.45
CA SER A 125 12.92 -7.65 7.51
C SER A 125 13.02 -6.18 7.89
N VAL A 126 13.02 -5.33 6.87
CA VAL A 126 13.02 -3.87 7.03
C VAL A 126 12.13 -3.23 5.99
N SER A 127 11.39 -2.20 6.39
CA SER A 127 10.67 -1.30 5.48
C SER A 127 11.42 0.02 5.42
N VAL A 128 11.85 0.41 4.24
CA VAL A 128 12.52 1.69 4.00
C VAL A 128 11.58 2.65 3.28
N PRO A 129 11.60 3.97 3.59
CA PRO A 129 10.70 4.96 2.99
C PRO A 129 11.16 5.40 1.60
N ILE A 130 11.57 4.44 0.78
CA ILE A 130 12.02 4.62 -0.61
C ILE A 130 11.13 3.74 -1.48
N GLY A 131 10.33 4.36 -2.32
CA GLY A 131 9.41 3.67 -3.23
C GLY A 131 9.47 4.29 -4.64
N ALA A 132 8.94 3.57 -5.63
CA ALA A 132 9.03 3.98 -7.04
C ALA A 132 8.46 5.39 -7.30
N VAL A 133 7.40 5.77 -6.58
CA VAL A 133 6.71 7.06 -6.81
C VAL A 133 7.48 8.22 -6.17
N ASN A 134 7.89 8.09 -4.90
CA ASN A 134 8.59 9.17 -4.21
C ASN A 134 10.03 9.34 -4.72
N THR A 135 10.72 8.26 -5.09
CA THR A 135 12.05 8.32 -5.69
C THR A 135 12.02 9.02 -7.06
N THR A 136 11.03 8.69 -7.91
CA THR A 136 10.85 9.38 -9.19
C THR A 136 10.63 10.90 -8.99
N ALA A 137 9.89 11.27 -7.95
CA ALA A 137 9.65 12.69 -7.63
C ALA A 137 10.93 13.38 -7.13
N LEU A 138 11.72 12.72 -6.28
CA LEU A 138 12.97 13.27 -5.72
C LEU A 138 14.07 13.46 -6.77
N PHE A 139 14.23 12.50 -7.67
CA PHE A 139 15.31 12.51 -8.64
C PHE A 139 14.90 12.99 -10.04
N ASN A 140 13.65 13.43 -10.21
CA ASN A 140 13.10 13.91 -11.50
C ASN A 140 13.36 12.96 -12.68
N THR A 141 13.33 11.65 -12.44
CA THR A 141 13.70 10.59 -13.39
C THR A 141 12.64 10.32 -14.46
N ARG A 142 11.65 11.19 -14.62
CA ARG A 142 10.60 11.06 -15.66
C ARG A 142 11.12 11.19 -17.07
N ASN A 143 12.23 11.91 -17.25
CA ASN A 143 12.93 12.08 -18.53
C ASN A 143 14.40 11.74 -18.29
N THR A 144 14.99 10.93 -19.13
CA THR A 144 16.41 10.55 -19.20
C THR A 144 17.29 10.89 -18.01
N VAL A 145 17.81 9.85 -17.35
CA VAL A 145 18.88 10.02 -16.37
C VAL A 145 20.08 10.61 -17.09
N SER A 146 20.48 11.84 -16.77
CA SER A 146 21.76 12.41 -17.23
C SER A 146 22.88 11.55 -16.66
N SER A 147 23.69 10.99 -17.53
CA SER A 147 24.94 10.31 -17.22
C SER A 147 25.91 11.23 -16.49
#